data_828477fd7b2dc692096e6612774f89a0
#
_entry.id   828477fd7b2dc692096e6612774f89a0
#
_cell.length_a   1.000
_cell.length_b   1.000
_cell.length_c   1.000
_cell.angle_alpha   90.00
_cell.angle_beta   90.00
_cell.angle_gamma   90.00
#
_symmetry.space_group_name_H-M   'P 1'
#
loop_
_entity.id
_entity.type
_entity.pdbx_description
1 polymer ?
#
loop_
_entity_poly.entity_id
_entity_poly.type
_entity_poly.pdbx_seq_one_letter_code
_entity_poly.pdbx_strand_id
1 'polypeptide(L)'
;MSKLEANTIAPSTGTTLTVGESGDTVNVGGTAGNAFGNTQQIVTTQTGAVATGTTIFPEDDTIPQNTEGDEYMTLAITPKSSTSRLLITAQVFGSISTDTRWGIALFKDSTADALSFASTFVKDSTSMSSCYIEHSLISGSTSAQTFKIRAGSIQGSATFTFNGQQGNRKFGGTILSSIHITEIGA
;
A
#
# COMPACT_ATOMS: atom_id res chain seq x y z
N MET A 1 16.07 42.40 -3.62
CA MET A 1 15.36 41.39 -2.84
C MET A 1 15.39 41.82 -1.39
N SER A 2 14.24 41.85 -0.74
CA SER A 2 14.18 42.13 0.71
C SER A 2 14.43 40.82 1.45
N LYS A 3 15.28 40.87 2.48
CA LYS A 3 15.59 39.72 3.35
C LYS A 3 15.24 40.09 4.79
N LEU A 4 14.46 39.27 5.47
CA LEU A 4 14.25 39.34 6.90
C LEU A 4 15.10 38.26 7.57
N GLU A 5 15.98 38.66 8.47
CA GLU A 5 16.79 37.74 9.29
C GLU A 5 16.27 37.81 10.73
N ALA A 6 15.72 36.73 11.23
CA ALA A 6 15.23 36.60 12.60
C ALA A 6 15.44 35.19 13.10
N ASN A 7 15.89 35.05 14.36
CA ASN A 7 16.00 33.73 15.01
C ASN A 7 14.61 33.14 15.36
N THR A 8 13.64 34.01 15.57
CA THR A 8 12.27 33.60 15.89
C THR A 8 11.31 34.62 15.27
N ILE A 9 10.27 34.13 14.61
CA ILE A 9 9.16 34.92 14.13
C ILE A 9 7.90 34.38 14.82
N ALA A 10 7.21 35.22 15.57
CA ALA A 10 5.97 34.87 16.25
C ALA A 10 4.89 35.92 16.00
N PRO A 11 3.59 35.58 16.03
CA PRO A 11 2.54 36.57 15.96
C PRO A 11 2.60 37.52 17.16
N SER A 12 2.37 38.79 16.95
CA SER A 12 2.35 39.81 18.01
C SER A 12 1.14 39.61 18.96
N THR A 13 0.06 39.05 18.46
CA THR A 13 -1.16 38.72 19.18
C THR A 13 -1.78 37.46 18.57
N GLY A 14 -2.36 36.61 19.42
CA GLY A 14 -2.96 35.35 18.97
C GLY A 14 -1.96 34.21 18.72
N THR A 15 -2.42 33.15 18.09
CA THR A 15 -1.65 31.91 17.89
C THR A 15 -1.31 31.64 16.43
N THR A 16 -1.72 32.51 15.50
CA THR A 16 -1.54 32.31 14.06
C THR A 16 -0.53 33.31 13.48
N LEU A 17 0.49 32.81 12.83
CA LEU A 17 1.36 33.57 11.96
C LEU A 17 0.99 33.27 10.50
N THR A 18 0.54 34.27 9.76
CA THR A 18 0.29 34.14 8.33
C THR A 18 1.52 34.54 7.55
N VAL A 19 2.00 33.68 6.67
CA VAL A 19 3.15 33.92 5.80
C VAL A 19 2.70 33.76 4.35
N GLY A 20 2.75 34.87 3.59
CA GLY A 20 2.30 34.90 2.20
C GLY A 20 0.78 35.10 2.04
N GLU A 21 0.35 35.23 0.79
CA GLU A 21 -1.04 35.34 0.36
C GLU A 21 -1.45 34.12 -0.47
N SER A 22 -2.72 34.08 -0.89
CA SER A 22 -3.21 32.97 -1.75
C SER A 22 -2.44 32.93 -3.08
N GLY A 23 -1.78 31.82 -3.35
CA GLY A 23 -0.95 31.60 -4.54
C GLY A 23 0.55 31.74 -4.29
N ASP A 24 0.97 32.23 -3.13
CA ASP A 24 2.39 32.31 -2.78
C ASP A 24 2.98 30.92 -2.48
N THR A 25 4.24 30.75 -2.82
CA THR A 25 5.00 29.55 -2.46
C THR A 25 5.89 29.86 -1.26
N VAL A 26 5.66 29.15 -0.16
CA VAL A 26 6.52 29.22 1.02
C VAL A 26 7.57 28.11 0.95
N ASN A 27 8.83 28.49 0.70
CA ASN A 27 9.95 27.56 0.72
C ASN A 27 10.57 27.55 2.12
N VAL A 28 10.47 26.45 2.82
CA VAL A 28 11.15 26.24 4.09
C VAL A 28 12.50 25.58 3.81
N GLY A 29 13.56 26.42 3.81
CA GLY A 29 14.94 25.95 3.71
C GLY A 29 15.37 25.32 5.04
N GLY A 30 16.03 24.17 4.97
CA GLY A 30 16.48 23.41 6.16
C GLY A 30 15.48 22.33 6.57
N THR A 31 15.78 21.68 7.70
CA THR A 31 14.87 20.68 8.26
C THR A 31 13.67 21.39 8.86
N ALA A 32 12.52 21.37 8.18
CA ALA A 32 11.27 21.74 8.81
C ALA A 32 11.07 20.77 10.00
N GLY A 33 11.19 21.27 11.21
CA GLY A 33 10.89 20.47 12.40
C GLY A 33 9.49 19.85 12.30
N ASN A 34 9.07 19.09 13.27
CA ASN A 34 7.78 18.35 13.30
C ASN A 34 6.52 19.17 13.00
N ALA A 35 6.64 20.47 12.75
CA ALA A 35 5.52 21.36 12.46
C ALA A 35 4.75 21.02 11.17
N PHE A 36 5.41 20.37 10.18
CA PHE A 36 4.77 19.97 8.92
C PHE A 36 4.60 18.44 8.79
N GLY A 37 4.97 17.69 9.84
CA GLY A 37 5.00 16.22 9.81
C GLY A 37 6.10 15.66 8.89
N ASN A 38 6.52 14.43 9.14
CA ASN A 38 7.55 13.77 8.32
C ASN A 38 7.01 13.09 7.06
N THR A 39 5.70 13.19 6.80
CA THR A 39 5.12 12.59 5.58
C THR A 39 5.54 13.41 4.37
N GLN A 40 6.33 12.79 3.49
CA GLN A 40 6.85 13.42 2.26
C GLN A 40 5.89 13.30 1.09
N GLN A 41 5.23 12.15 0.97
CA GLN A 41 4.20 11.88 -0.03
C GLN A 41 3.37 10.67 0.36
N ILE A 42 2.17 10.58 -0.22
CA ILE A 42 1.31 9.41 -0.17
C ILE A 42 0.89 9.09 -1.60
N VAL A 43 1.07 7.85 -2.01
CA VAL A 43 0.53 7.32 -3.26
C VAL A 43 -0.46 6.22 -2.95
N THR A 44 -1.51 6.11 -3.74
CA THR A 44 -2.57 5.14 -3.51
C THR A 44 -3.17 4.66 -4.82
N THR A 45 -3.60 3.41 -4.83
CA THR A 45 -4.48 2.87 -5.87
C THR A 45 -5.59 2.05 -5.24
N GLN A 46 -6.76 2.05 -5.87
CA GLN A 46 -7.93 1.32 -5.44
C GLN A 46 -8.66 0.76 -6.65
N THR A 47 -9.20 -0.44 -6.54
CA THR A 47 -9.95 -1.07 -7.61
C THR A 47 -11.11 -1.91 -7.10
N GLY A 48 -12.24 -1.88 -7.81
CA GLY A 48 -13.39 -2.77 -7.64
C GLY A 48 -13.54 -3.78 -8.79
N ALA A 49 -12.55 -3.86 -9.69
CA ALA A 49 -12.55 -4.84 -10.77
C ALA A 49 -12.53 -6.26 -10.20
N VAL A 50 -13.39 -7.12 -10.72
CA VAL A 50 -13.41 -8.55 -10.37
C VAL A 50 -12.45 -9.31 -11.27
N ALA A 51 -11.65 -10.19 -10.69
CA ALA A 51 -10.79 -11.11 -11.40
C ALA A 51 -10.72 -12.44 -10.67
N THR A 52 -10.38 -13.51 -11.38
CA THR A 52 -10.22 -14.85 -10.80
C THR A 52 -8.84 -15.40 -11.09
N GLY A 53 -8.35 -16.27 -10.21
CA GLY A 53 -7.08 -16.93 -10.38
C GLY A 53 -7.04 -18.28 -9.67
N THR A 54 -6.10 -19.13 -10.09
CA THR A 54 -5.94 -20.50 -9.57
C THR A 54 -4.51 -20.79 -9.12
N THR A 55 -3.60 -19.82 -9.29
CA THR A 55 -2.22 -19.96 -8.80
C THR A 55 -2.24 -19.94 -7.27
N ILE A 56 -1.59 -20.92 -6.66
CA ILE A 56 -1.59 -21.10 -5.22
C ILE A 56 -0.36 -20.48 -4.56
N PHE A 57 -0.46 -20.29 -3.23
CA PHE A 57 0.67 -20.18 -2.32
C PHE A 57 0.81 -21.52 -1.59
N PRO A 58 1.88 -22.30 -1.81
CA PRO A 58 2.12 -23.52 -1.05
C PRO A 58 2.15 -23.24 0.46
N GLU A 59 1.51 -24.11 1.25
CA GLU A 59 1.57 -24.04 2.73
C GLU A 59 2.80 -24.85 3.20
N ASP A 60 3.96 -24.26 3.06
CA ASP A 60 5.24 -24.84 3.47
C ASP A 60 6.09 -23.81 4.24
N ASP A 61 7.32 -24.14 4.58
CA ASP A 61 8.25 -23.25 5.32
C ASP A 61 9.18 -22.50 4.37
N THR A 62 8.69 -22.12 3.19
CA THR A 62 9.44 -21.27 2.25
C THR A 62 8.81 -19.89 2.14
N ILE A 63 9.64 -18.88 1.77
CA ILE A 63 9.14 -17.53 1.49
C ILE A 63 8.32 -17.59 0.20
N PRO A 64 7.08 -17.06 0.17
CA PRO A 64 6.29 -17.00 -1.05
C PRO A 64 7.05 -16.32 -2.19
N GLN A 65 7.00 -16.91 -3.38
CA GLN A 65 7.72 -16.47 -4.56
C GLN A 65 6.84 -15.64 -5.49
N ASN A 66 7.44 -14.78 -6.30
CA ASN A 66 6.72 -13.92 -7.25
C ASN A 66 6.04 -14.68 -8.41
N THR A 67 6.18 -16.00 -8.44
CA THR A 67 5.44 -16.92 -9.32
C THR A 67 4.21 -17.53 -8.65
N GLU A 68 4.03 -17.32 -7.35
CA GLU A 68 2.93 -17.84 -6.56
C GLU A 68 1.82 -16.81 -6.39
N GLY A 69 0.57 -17.26 -6.26
CA GLY A 69 -0.59 -16.40 -6.37
C GLY A 69 -0.69 -15.71 -7.73
N ASP A 70 -1.73 -14.98 -7.99
CA ASP A 70 -1.90 -14.15 -9.18
C ASP A 70 -1.76 -12.67 -8.83
N GLU A 71 -1.18 -11.85 -9.72
CA GLU A 71 -1.00 -10.42 -9.49
C GLU A 71 -2.30 -9.66 -9.76
N TYR A 72 -2.82 -8.93 -8.76
CA TYR A 72 -4.07 -8.17 -8.86
C TYR A 72 -3.89 -6.67 -8.73
N MET A 73 -2.86 -6.23 -8.03
CA MET A 73 -2.62 -4.80 -7.83
C MET A 73 -1.14 -4.48 -7.93
N THR A 74 -0.86 -3.30 -8.47
CA THR A 74 0.48 -2.75 -8.53
C THR A 74 0.43 -1.24 -8.27
N LEU A 75 1.46 -0.71 -7.60
CA LEU A 75 1.60 0.71 -7.30
C LEU A 75 3.07 1.09 -7.27
N ALA A 76 3.43 2.14 -7.99
CA ALA A 76 4.77 2.68 -8.00
C ALA A 76 4.89 3.95 -7.15
N ILE A 77 6.05 4.12 -6.54
CA ILE A 77 6.48 5.33 -5.85
C ILE A 77 7.89 5.71 -6.29
N THR A 78 8.16 7.00 -6.44
CA THR A 78 9.52 7.53 -6.60
C THR A 78 9.89 8.25 -5.30
N PRO A 79 10.70 7.62 -4.43
CA PRO A 79 11.01 8.20 -3.12
C PRO A 79 11.78 9.51 -3.25
N LYS A 80 11.52 10.44 -2.34
CA LYS A 80 12.20 11.75 -2.28
C LYS A 80 13.59 11.67 -1.64
N SER A 81 13.79 10.66 -0.79
CA SER A 81 15.09 10.40 -0.17
C SER A 81 15.38 8.90 -0.08
N SER A 82 16.64 8.52 -0.26
CA SER A 82 17.08 7.13 -0.06
C SER A 82 17.05 6.67 1.39
N THR A 83 16.94 7.59 2.34
CA THR A 83 16.85 7.31 3.78
C THR A 83 15.42 7.33 4.30
N SER A 84 14.44 7.75 3.49
CA SER A 84 13.04 7.75 3.87
C SER A 84 12.54 6.34 4.19
N ARG A 85 11.60 6.25 5.10
CA ARG A 85 10.85 5.02 5.39
C ARG A 85 9.61 4.98 4.52
N LEU A 86 9.41 3.87 3.84
CA LEU A 86 8.17 3.56 3.13
C LEU A 86 7.32 2.66 4.02
N LEU A 87 6.09 3.09 4.32
CA LEU A 87 5.06 2.28 4.95
C LEU A 87 4.07 1.87 3.85
N ILE A 88 3.99 0.58 3.60
CA ILE A 88 3.11 -0.02 2.60
C ILE A 88 1.98 -0.73 3.32
N THR A 89 0.73 -0.37 3.00
CA THR A 89 -0.45 -1.07 3.49
C THR A 89 -1.32 -1.51 2.33
N ALA A 90 -1.90 -2.69 2.42
CA ALA A 90 -2.86 -3.16 1.44
C ALA A 90 -4.01 -3.92 2.12
N GLN A 91 -5.22 -3.70 1.61
CA GLN A 91 -6.39 -4.47 1.95
C GLN A 91 -6.97 -5.09 0.68
N VAL A 92 -7.14 -6.39 0.71
CA VAL A 92 -7.72 -7.16 -0.39
C VAL A 92 -9.01 -7.83 0.10
N PHE A 93 -10.06 -7.69 -0.69
CA PHE A 93 -11.31 -8.41 -0.52
C PHE A 93 -11.40 -9.54 -1.54
N GLY A 94 -11.88 -10.69 -1.09
CA GLY A 94 -12.05 -11.82 -1.99
C GLY A 94 -12.83 -12.96 -1.40
N SER A 95 -13.01 -13.98 -2.22
CA SER A 95 -13.61 -15.26 -1.86
C SER A 95 -12.82 -16.40 -2.48
N ILE A 96 -13.05 -17.60 -1.98
CA ILE A 96 -12.46 -18.82 -2.50
C ILE A 96 -13.55 -19.83 -2.81
N SER A 97 -13.36 -20.67 -3.81
CA SER A 97 -14.41 -21.60 -4.30
C SER A 97 -14.67 -22.81 -3.40
N THR A 98 -13.89 -23.01 -2.35
CA THR A 98 -14.02 -24.11 -1.41
C THR A 98 -13.74 -23.68 0.03
N ASP A 99 -13.97 -24.57 0.98
CA ASP A 99 -13.62 -24.43 2.41
C ASP A 99 -12.09 -24.53 2.56
N THR A 100 -11.42 -23.39 2.54
CA THR A 100 -9.96 -23.33 2.68
C THR A 100 -9.49 -21.91 3.05
N ARG A 101 -8.18 -21.71 3.07
CA ARG A 101 -7.53 -20.40 3.22
C ARG A 101 -7.16 -19.81 1.88
N TRP A 102 -7.09 -18.49 1.85
CA TRP A 102 -6.42 -17.76 0.82
C TRP A 102 -5.52 -16.69 1.46
N GLY A 103 -4.53 -16.24 0.72
CA GLY A 103 -3.58 -15.26 1.23
C GLY A 103 -3.23 -14.20 0.22
N ILE A 104 -2.54 -13.17 0.72
CA ILE A 104 -1.92 -12.10 -0.07
C ILE A 104 -0.45 -12.01 0.27
N ALA A 105 0.35 -11.69 -0.74
CA ALA A 105 1.78 -11.45 -0.62
C ALA A 105 2.14 -10.10 -1.23
N LEU A 106 3.03 -9.38 -0.56
CA LEU A 106 3.61 -8.13 -1.03
C LEU A 106 4.98 -8.39 -1.65
N PHE A 107 5.16 -7.94 -2.87
CA PHE A 107 6.44 -7.99 -3.59
C PHE A 107 6.92 -6.60 -3.96
N LYS A 108 8.24 -6.47 -4.15
CA LYS A 108 8.87 -5.23 -4.61
C LYS A 108 9.64 -5.49 -5.91
N ASP A 109 9.37 -4.69 -6.92
CA ASP A 109 10.04 -4.71 -8.23
C ASP A 109 9.98 -6.12 -8.87
N SER A 110 11.14 -6.69 -9.20
CA SER A 110 11.30 -8.05 -9.72
C SER A 110 11.87 -9.05 -8.70
N THR A 111 11.92 -8.68 -7.42
CA THR A 111 12.42 -9.56 -6.35
C THR A 111 11.57 -10.83 -6.29
N ALA A 112 12.24 -11.98 -6.21
CA ALA A 112 11.57 -13.28 -6.17
C ALA A 112 10.79 -13.46 -4.86
N ASP A 113 11.41 -13.10 -3.74
CA ASP A 113 10.88 -13.30 -2.39
C ASP A 113 9.86 -12.23 -2.01
N ALA A 114 8.77 -12.66 -1.39
CA ALA A 114 7.80 -11.75 -0.81
C ALA A 114 8.40 -10.97 0.37
N LEU A 115 8.00 -9.70 0.51
CA LEU A 115 8.33 -8.86 1.66
C LEU A 115 7.47 -9.19 2.89
N SER A 116 6.25 -9.61 2.66
CA SER A 116 5.28 -9.94 3.72
C SER A 116 4.16 -10.80 3.14
N PHE A 117 3.55 -11.62 3.99
CA PHE A 117 2.43 -12.48 3.65
C PHE A 117 1.38 -12.45 4.76
N ALA A 118 0.11 -12.51 4.37
CA ALA A 118 -1.01 -12.67 5.29
C ALA A 118 -2.05 -13.60 4.69
N SER A 119 -2.76 -14.35 5.53
CA SER A 119 -3.81 -15.28 5.09
C SER A 119 -5.05 -15.18 5.96
N THR A 120 -6.17 -15.58 5.40
CA THR A 120 -7.47 -15.67 6.07
C THR A 120 -8.17 -16.97 5.69
N PHE A 121 -9.01 -17.45 6.59
CA PHE A 121 -9.82 -18.66 6.38
C PHE A 121 -11.22 -18.30 5.88
N VAL A 122 -11.74 -19.08 4.94
CA VAL A 122 -13.10 -18.94 4.41
C VAL A 122 -13.79 -20.30 4.51
N LYS A 123 -14.91 -20.33 5.20
CA LYS A 123 -15.61 -21.58 5.54
C LYS A 123 -16.32 -22.24 4.35
N ASP A 124 -16.71 -21.46 3.34
CA ASP A 124 -17.46 -21.95 2.19
C ASP A 124 -17.34 -21.02 0.97
N SER A 125 -17.74 -21.51 -0.20
CA SER A 125 -17.68 -20.79 -1.45
C SER A 125 -18.61 -19.56 -1.53
N THR A 126 -19.51 -19.39 -0.56
CA THR A 126 -20.46 -18.28 -0.51
C THR A 126 -20.02 -17.18 0.45
N SER A 127 -18.88 -17.36 1.11
CA SER A 127 -18.32 -16.38 2.04
C SER A 127 -17.28 -15.52 1.36
N MET A 128 -17.29 -14.23 1.70
CA MET A 128 -16.24 -13.28 1.36
C MET A 128 -15.49 -12.89 2.63
N SER A 129 -14.23 -12.60 2.48
CA SER A 129 -13.40 -12.09 3.57
C SER A 129 -12.45 -11.02 3.05
N SER A 130 -11.76 -10.37 3.97
CA SER A 130 -10.66 -9.47 3.65
C SER A 130 -9.37 -9.95 4.26
N CYS A 131 -8.26 -9.65 3.61
CA CYS A 131 -6.92 -9.83 4.12
C CYS A 131 -6.20 -8.51 4.10
N TYR A 132 -5.45 -8.21 5.16
CA TYR A 132 -4.70 -6.98 5.33
C TYR A 132 -3.21 -7.30 5.50
N ILE A 133 -2.38 -6.46 4.93
CA ILE A 133 -0.94 -6.54 5.05
C ILE A 133 -0.36 -5.16 5.33
N GLU A 134 0.63 -5.11 6.18
CA GLU A 134 1.43 -3.93 6.45
C GLU A 134 2.91 -4.31 6.43
N HIS A 135 3.71 -3.50 5.79
CA HIS A 135 5.15 -3.66 5.76
C HIS A 135 5.85 -2.30 5.71
N SER A 136 6.98 -2.20 6.37
CA SER A 136 7.80 -0.99 6.30
C SER A 136 9.25 -1.30 5.97
N LEU A 137 9.84 -0.47 5.13
CA LEU A 137 11.25 -0.59 4.75
C LEU A 137 11.88 0.79 4.53
N ILE A 138 13.20 0.85 4.53
CA ILE A 138 13.92 2.03 4.04
C ILE A 138 13.93 2.01 2.52
N SER A 139 13.66 3.13 1.89
CA SER A 139 13.58 3.23 0.42
C SER A 139 14.87 2.76 -0.28
N GLY A 140 16.03 3.12 0.29
CA GLY A 140 17.36 2.73 -0.22
C GLY A 140 17.74 3.42 -1.54
N SER A 141 16.79 4.08 -2.22
CA SER A 141 16.99 4.72 -3.52
C SER A 141 15.93 5.82 -3.74
N THR A 142 16.26 6.77 -4.60
CA THR A 142 15.33 7.76 -5.16
C THR A 142 14.82 7.39 -6.56
N SER A 143 15.17 6.20 -7.06
CA SER A 143 14.59 5.64 -8.28
C SER A 143 13.19 5.11 -8.02
N ALA A 144 12.37 5.03 -9.08
CA ALA A 144 11.04 4.45 -8.98
C ALA A 144 11.10 2.99 -8.47
N GLN A 145 10.22 2.67 -7.54
CA GLN A 145 10.05 1.34 -6.93
C GLN A 145 8.60 0.92 -7.11
N THR A 146 8.37 -0.30 -7.52
CA THR A 146 7.03 -0.84 -7.78
C THR A 146 6.69 -1.90 -6.74
N PHE A 147 5.55 -1.73 -6.08
CA PHE A 147 5.02 -2.69 -5.13
C PHE A 147 3.82 -3.41 -5.75
N LYS A 148 3.74 -4.71 -5.53
CA LYS A 148 2.74 -5.60 -6.13
C LYS A 148 2.06 -6.43 -5.07
N ILE A 149 0.75 -6.58 -5.21
CA ILE A 149 -0.05 -7.50 -4.39
C ILE A 149 -0.45 -8.68 -5.26
N ARG A 150 -0.03 -9.85 -4.83
CA ARG A 150 -0.49 -11.12 -5.37
C ARG A 150 -1.43 -11.77 -4.36
N ALA A 151 -2.43 -12.48 -4.84
CA ALA A 151 -3.38 -13.21 -4.01
C ALA A 151 -3.67 -14.58 -4.62
N GLY A 152 -4.02 -15.54 -3.78
CA GLY A 152 -4.31 -16.90 -4.23
C GLY A 152 -4.75 -17.82 -3.11
N SER A 153 -5.24 -19.00 -3.51
CA SER A 153 -5.53 -20.09 -2.57
C SER A 153 -4.26 -20.64 -1.96
N ILE A 154 -4.36 -21.18 -0.76
CA ILE A 154 -3.28 -21.96 -0.12
C ILE A 154 -3.35 -23.44 -0.55
N GLN A 155 -4.50 -23.88 -1.03
CA GLN A 155 -4.70 -25.25 -1.50
C GLN A 155 -4.99 -25.31 -2.99
N GLY A 156 -4.48 -26.33 -3.67
CA GLY A 156 -4.75 -26.59 -5.07
C GLY A 156 -6.22 -26.85 -5.36
N SER A 157 -6.61 -26.72 -6.62
CA SER A 157 -7.97 -26.92 -7.13
C SER A 157 -9.03 -25.91 -6.65
N ALA A 158 -8.65 -24.83 -5.98
CA ALA A 158 -9.54 -23.77 -5.59
C ALA A 158 -9.34 -22.52 -6.47
N THR A 159 -10.43 -21.86 -6.80
CA THR A 159 -10.41 -20.59 -7.53
C THR A 159 -10.58 -19.43 -6.56
N PHE A 160 -9.61 -18.52 -6.51
CA PHE A 160 -9.73 -17.24 -5.82
C PHE A 160 -10.49 -16.24 -6.69
N THR A 161 -11.39 -15.49 -6.08
CA THR A 161 -12.10 -14.37 -6.73
C THR A 161 -11.76 -13.08 -6.00
N PHE A 162 -11.04 -12.20 -6.69
CA PHE A 162 -10.69 -10.84 -6.25
C PHE A 162 -11.88 -9.92 -6.38
N ASN A 163 -12.21 -9.10 -5.36
CA ASN A 163 -13.32 -8.13 -5.30
C ASN A 163 -14.69 -8.70 -5.63
N GLY A 164 -14.87 -10.01 -5.43
CA GLY A 164 -16.12 -10.66 -5.79
C GLY A 164 -16.30 -12.02 -5.13
N GLN A 165 -17.30 -12.73 -5.59
CA GLN A 165 -17.65 -14.06 -5.10
C GLN A 165 -18.04 -14.95 -6.26
N GLN A 166 -17.46 -16.18 -6.33
CA GLN A 166 -17.74 -17.16 -7.39
C GLN A 166 -17.59 -16.55 -8.79
N GLY A 167 -16.53 -15.76 -9.03
CA GLY A 167 -16.25 -15.08 -10.29
C GLY A 167 -17.14 -13.87 -10.59
N ASN A 168 -18.04 -13.50 -9.69
CA ASN A 168 -19.04 -12.45 -9.94
C ASN A 168 -18.86 -11.25 -9.02
N ARG A 169 -19.12 -10.06 -9.57
CA ARG A 169 -19.22 -8.82 -8.81
C ARG A 169 -20.38 -8.89 -7.82
N LYS A 170 -20.16 -8.35 -6.63
CA LYS A 170 -21.17 -8.21 -5.58
C LYS A 170 -21.33 -6.74 -5.19
N PHE A 171 -22.44 -6.42 -4.54
CA PHE A 171 -22.75 -5.09 -3.97
C PHE A 171 -22.52 -3.93 -4.95
N GLY A 172 -22.87 -4.11 -6.23
CA GLY A 172 -22.73 -3.08 -7.25
C GLY A 172 -21.27 -2.67 -7.57
N GLY A 173 -20.26 -3.40 -7.06
CA GLY A 173 -18.84 -3.06 -7.24
C GLY A 173 -18.31 -2.06 -6.20
N THR A 174 -19.00 -1.91 -5.07
CA THR A 174 -18.53 -1.07 -3.96
C THR A 174 -17.52 -1.76 -3.06
N ILE A 175 -17.22 -3.04 -3.32
CA ILE A 175 -16.10 -3.75 -2.68
C ILE A 175 -14.83 -3.32 -3.40
N LEU A 176 -13.93 -2.66 -2.68
CA LEU A 176 -12.73 -2.05 -3.23
C LEU A 176 -11.50 -2.54 -2.49
N SER A 177 -10.61 -3.22 -3.19
CA SER A 177 -9.25 -3.49 -2.68
C SER A 177 -8.36 -2.29 -2.93
N SER A 178 -7.42 -2.05 -2.02
CA SER A 178 -6.53 -0.89 -2.06
C SER A 178 -5.10 -1.24 -1.67
N ILE A 179 -4.15 -0.47 -2.20
CA ILE A 179 -2.77 -0.42 -1.75
C ILE A 179 -2.38 1.05 -1.57
N HIS A 180 -1.71 1.36 -0.47
CA HIS A 180 -1.23 2.68 -0.12
C HIS A 180 0.25 2.62 0.23
N ILE A 181 1.00 3.63 -0.16
CA ILE A 181 2.39 3.80 0.25
C ILE A 181 2.54 5.20 0.79
N THR A 182 2.98 5.29 2.05
CA THR A 182 3.32 6.54 2.72
C THR A 182 4.83 6.63 2.83
N GLU A 183 5.42 7.69 2.28
CA GLU A 183 6.82 8.01 2.49
C GLU A 183 6.96 8.93 3.69
N ILE A 184 7.75 8.49 4.66
CA ILE A 184 8.06 9.21 5.89
C ILE A 184 9.53 9.62 5.82
N GLY A 185 9.79 10.92 5.90
CA GLY A 185 11.15 11.47 5.93
C GLY A 185 11.92 10.98 7.17
N ALA A 186 13.24 10.79 6.98
CA ALA A 186 14.15 10.48 8.06
C ALA A 186 14.47 11.73 8.91
#